data_a80f9564145a4c7daf283b20aee2a43d
#
_entry.id   a80f9564145a4c7daf283b20aee2a43d
#
_cell.length_a   1.000
_cell.length_b   1.000
_cell.length_c   1.000
_cell.angle_alpha   90.00
_cell.angle_beta   90.00
_cell.angle_gamma   90.00
#
_symmetry.space_group_name_H-M   'P 1'
#
loop_
_entity.id
_entity.type
_entity.pdbx_description
1 polymer ?
#
loop_
_entity_poly.entity_id
_entity_poly.type
_entity_poly.pdbx_seq_one_letter_code
_entity_poly.pdbx_strand_id
1 'polypeptide(L)'
;ITVTVDRPIGSSHPDYPSLVYPVNYGYIEGVLTPGGEEQDAYIIGVDIPVDKFTGRKIAIIHRKDDVGDKWVVAPENMPYTKQQIEEMVYFQEQYYDSFVQMLNEEMWDACDAWENKLGYKVPRSMAKSLADGVFHVVVMIYTVTTDGRVLVTQRSQNKTNPLKWEVTGGSILAGETPQEGAVRELSEETGITAQTSDLVQLYEYADYRRHSIYHSYVYVTQPDTKVTLQEGETMNYRWLSYKEFVELVESDRFVPSEQERFCTNRAIIEKKLMSIKEFKEMSDI
;
A
#
# COMPACT_ATOMS: atom_id res chain seq x y z
N ILE A 1 -11.37 2.13 -21.08
CA ILE A 1 -11.06 1.34 -22.29
C ILE A 1 -12.26 0.45 -22.63
N THR A 2 -12.54 0.22 -23.91
CA THR A 2 -13.58 -0.72 -24.35
C THR A 2 -12.92 -1.99 -24.89
N VAL A 3 -13.34 -3.14 -24.38
CA VAL A 3 -12.93 -4.47 -24.82
C VAL A 3 -14.08 -5.11 -25.61
N THR A 4 -13.81 -5.60 -26.81
CA THR A 4 -14.72 -6.45 -27.57
C THR A 4 -14.47 -7.89 -27.17
N VAL A 5 -15.51 -8.58 -26.68
CA VAL A 5 -15.38 -9.92 -26.10
C VAL A 5 -15.57 -10.96 -27.19
N ASP A 6 -14.57 -11.81 -27.37
CA ASP A 6 -14.62 -12.96 -28.28
C ASP A 6 -14.64 -14.30 -27.52
N ARG A 7 -14.35 -14.27 -26.23
CA ARG A 7 -14.42 -15.41 -25.30
C ARG A 7 -15.17 -15.00 -24.03
N PRO A 8 -16.51 -15.07 -24.06
CA PRO A 8 -17.31 -14.75 -22.89
C PRO A 8 -17.10 -15.76 -21.75
N ILE A 9 -17.34 -15.32 -20.51
CA ILE A 9 -17.29 -16.20 -19.33
C ILE A 9 -18.11 -17.48 -19.56
N GLY A 10 -17.52 -18.65 -19.24
CA GLY A 10 -18.12 -19.98 -19.50
C GLY A 10 -17.81 -20.57 -20.86
N SER A 11 -17.24 -19.82 -21.82
CA SER A 11 -16.84 -20.35 -23.13
C SER A 11 -15.56 -21.18 -23.05
N SER A 12 -15.37 -22.10 -24.00
CA SER A 12 -14.14 -22.88 -24.12
C SER A 12 -13.14 -22.24 -25.08
N HIS A 13 -11.86 -22.49 -24.85
CA HIS A 13 -10.80 -22.06 -25.76
C HIS A 13 -10.94 -22.78 -27.12
N PRO A 14 -10.79 -22.08 -28.27
CA PRO A 14 -10.98 -22.69 -29.61
C PRO A 14 -10.11 -23.94 -29.85
N ASP A 15 -8.84 -23.86 -29.49
CA ASP A 15 -7.86 -24.95 -29.72
C ASP A 15 -7.75 -25.92 -28.54
N TYR A 16 -8.21 -25.53 -27.36
CA TYR A 16 -8.14 -26.29 -26.12
C TYR A 16 -9.50 -26.36 -25.42
N PRO A 17 -10.46 -27.24 -25.88
CA PRO A 17 -11.82 -27.27 -25.37
C PRO A 17 -11.99 -27.52 -23.87
N SER A 18 -10.98 -28.11 -23.24
CA SER A 18 -10.96 -28.32 -21.78
C SER A 18 -10.65 -27.04 -20.98
N LEU A 19 -10.12 -26.00 -21.63
CA LEU A 19 -9.83 -24.71 -21.02
C LEU A 19 -11.09 -23.84 -21.11
N VAL A 20 -11.79 -23.70 -19.99
CA VAL A 20 -12.99 -22.85 -19.87
C VAL A 20 -12.61 -21.51 -19.25
N TYR A 21 -13.09 -20.43 -19.82
CA TYR A 21 -12.85 -19.07 -19.34
C TYR A 21 -13.72 -18.75 -18.12
N PRO A 22 -13.16 -18.57 -16.91
CA PRO A 22 -13.91 -18.17 -15.72
C PRO A 22 -14.14 -16.66 -15.64
N VAL A 23 -13.59 -15.90 -16.60
CA VAL A 23 -13.75 -14.45 -16.79
C VAL A 23 -14.03 -14.15 -18.26
N ASN A 24 -14.61 -12.99 -18.57
CA ASN A 24 -14.71 -12.54 -19.96
C ASN A 24 -13.30 -12.19 -20.49
N TYR A 25 -13.06 -12.49 -21.77
CA TYR A 25 -11.79 -12.20 -22.44
C TYR A 25 -12.08 -11.72 -23.87
N GLY A 26 -11.21 -10.86 -24.37
CA GLY A 26 -11.36 -10.33 -25.71
C GLY A 26 -10.18 -9.41 -26.07
N TYR A 27 -10.43 -8.47 -26.96
CA TYR A 27 -9.42 -7.59 -27.51
C TYR A 27 -9.88 -6.13 -27.56
N ILE A 28 -8.94 -5.22 -27.75
CA ILE A 28 -9.19 -3.77 -27.82
C ILE A 28 -9.00 -3.34 -29.27
N GLU A 29 -10.12 -3.01 -29.94
CA GLU A 29 -10.14 -2.61 -31.34
C GLU A 29 -9.17 -1.44 -31.61
N GLY A 30 -8.30 -1.60 -32.59
CA GLY A 30 -7.36 -0.56 -33.03
C GLY A 30 -6.15 -0.33 -32.12
N VAL A 31 -5.99 -1.07 -31.06
CA VAL A 31 -4.78 -1.07 -30.22
C VAL A 31 -3.95 -2.29 -30.57
N LEU A 32 -2.81 -2.07 -31.23
CA LEU A 32 -1.97 -3.14 -31.73
C LEU A 32 -0.82 -3.46 -30.77
N THR A 33 -0.54 -4.74 -30.60
CA THR A 33 0.69 -5.24 -29.95
C THR A 33 1.92 -5.01 -30.84
N PRO A 34 3.14 -5.14 -30.32
CA PRO A 34 4.35 -5.13 -31.16
C PRO A 34 4.35 -6.18 -32.28
N GLY A 35 3.57 -7.27 -32.13
CA GLY A 35 3.38 -8.32 -33.13
C GLY A 35 2.38 -7.95 -34.24
N GLY A 36 1.69 -6.81 -34.14
CA GLY A 36 0.71 -6.32 -35.11
C GLY A 36 -0.69 -6.89 -34.93
N GLU A 37 -0.93 -7.69 -33.91
CA GLU A 37 -2.26 -8.19 -33.51
C GLU A 37 -2.95 -7.20 -32.56
N GLU A 38 -4.28 -7.26 -32.46
CA GLU A 38 -5.02 -6.44 -31.51
C GLU A 38 -4.69 -6.85 -30.06
N GLN A 39 -4.68 -5.85 -29.17
CA GLN A 39 -4.29 -6.03 -27.76
C GLN A 39 -5.34 -6.84 -27.01
N ASP A 40 -4.99 -8.02 -26.58
CA ASP A 40 -5.81 -8.88 -25.73
C ASP A 40 -6.04 -8.32 -24.33
N ALA A 41 -7.23 -8.58 -23.78
CA ALA A 41 -7.57 -8.16 -22.42
C ALA A 41 -8.47 -9.16 -21.69
N TYR A 42 -8.15 -9.40 -20.42
CA TYR A 42 -9.05 -10.01 -19.44
C TYR A 42 -10.00 -8.95 -18.88
N ILE A 43 -11.27 -9.30 -18.73
CA ILE A 43 -12.28 -8.49 -18.04
C ILE A 43 -12.62 -9.18 -16.72
N ILE A 44 -12.28 -8.56 -15.60
CA ILE A 44 -12.57 -9.10 -14.26
C ILE A 44 -13.66 -8.29 -13.56
N GLY A 45 -14.39 -8.93 -12.63
CA GLY A 45 -15.49 -8.28 -11.91
C GLY A 45 -16.77 -8.12 -12.73
N VAL A 46 -16.91 -8.90 -13.81
CA VAL A 46 -18.13 -8.99 -14.62
C VAL A 46 -18.48 -10.47 -14.75
N ASP A 47 -19.38 -10.94 -13.87
CA ASP A 47 -19.68 -12.36 -13.67
C ASP A 47 -20.78 -12.89 -14.59
N ILE A 48 -21.11 -12.14 -15.66
CA ILE A 48 -22.06 -12.52 -16.71
C ILE A 48 -21.39 -12.42 -18.08
N PRO A 49 -21.81 -13.22 -19.09
CA PRO A 49 -21.35 -13.07 -20.46
C PRO A 49 -21.73 -11.70 -21.02
N VAL A 50 -20.79 -11.03 -21.68
CA VAL A 50 -21.01 -9.74 -22.36
C VAL A 50 -20.36 -9.74 -23.74
N ASP A 51 -20.90 -8.96 -24.71
CA ASP A 51 -20.29 -8.80 -26.03
C ASP A 51 -19.21 -7.69 -26.04
N LYS A 52 -19.40 -6.65 -25.22
CA LYS A 52 -18.46 -5.55 -25.04
C LYS A 52 -18.49 -5.08 -23.58
N PHE A 53 -17.35 -4.60 -23.12
CA PHE A 53 -17.25 -4.02 -21.78
C PHE A 53 -16.37 -2.76 -21.81
N THR A 54 -16.83 -1.70 -21.16
CA THR A 54 -16.03 -0.48 -20.95
C THR A 54 -15.67 -0.34 -19.48
N GLY A 55 -14.38 -0.26 -19.21
CA GLY A 55 -13.84 -0.14 -17.86
C GLY A 55 -12.44 0.47 -17.82
N ARG A 56 -11.83 0.39 -16.67
CA ARG A 56 -10.47 0.90 -16.40
C ARG A 56 -9.44 -0.21 -16.58
N LYS A 57 -8.34 0.08 -17.29
CA LYS A 57 -7.17 -0.79 -17.28
C LYS A 57 -6.49 -0.68 -15.93
N ILE A 58 -6.38 -1.79 -15.21
CA ILE A 58 -5.84 -1.83 -13.84
C ILE A 58 -4.50 -2.54 -13.73
N ALA A 59 -4.20 -3.43 -14.69
CA ALA A 59 -2.94 -4.16 -14.70
C ALA A 59 -2.52 -4.55 -16.14
N ILE A 60 -1.26 -4.95 -16.25
CA ILE A 60 -0.69 -5.62 -17.44
C ILE A 60 -0.12 -6.95 -16.97
N ILE A 61 -0.39 -8.03 -17.69
CA ILE A 61 0.24 -9.33 -17.53
C ILE A 61 1.31 -9.44 -18.59
N HIS A 62 2.55 -9.45 -18.14
CA HIS A 62 3.72 -9.63 -18.99
C HIS A 62 4.03 -11.12 -19.12
N ARG A 63 4.13 -11.63 -20.34
CA ARG A 63 4.58 -12.98 -20.65
C ARG A 63 5.99 -12.93 -21.22
N LYS A 64 6.94 -13.59 -20.55
CA LYS A 64 8.36 -13.59 -20.98
C LYS A 64 8.63 -14.58 -22.12
N ASP A 65 7.77 -15.58 -22.27
CA ASP A 65 7.84 -16.69 -23.23
C ASP A 65 6.78 -16.60 -24.35
N ASP A 66 6.10 -15.46 -24.46
CA ASP A 66 5.09 -15.16 -25.49
C ASP A 66 5.27 -13.75 -26.03
N VAL A 67 4.75 -13.46 -27.23
CA VAL A 67 4.95 -12.19 -27.95
C VAL A 67 3.99 -11.08 -27.48
N GLY A 68 2.99 -11.37 -26.65
CA GLY A 68 1.96 -10.40 -26.34
C GLY A 68 1.58 -10.31 -24.87
N ASP A 69 1.81 -9.15 -24.27
CA ASP A 69 1.23 -8.81 -22.98
C ASP A 69 -0.29 -8.87 -23.02
N LYS A 70 -0.93 -9.17 -21.89
CA LYS A 70 -2.39 -9.11 -21.75
C LYS A 70 -2.77 -7.98 -20.80
N TRP A 71 -3.78 -7.20 -21.17
CA TRP A 71 -4.29 -6.17 -20.27
C TRP A 71 -5.36 -6.74 -19.35
N VAL A 72 -5.53 -6.13 -18.18
CA VAL A 72 -6.60 -6.45 -17.24
C VAL A 72 -7.49 -5.22 -17.09
N VAL A 73 -8.77 -5.39 -17.39
CA VAL A 73 -9.78 -4.33 -17.37
C VAL A 73 -10.86 -4.69 -16.35
N ALA A 74 -11.25 -3.71 -15.53
CA ALA A 74 -12.23 -3.89 -14.46
C ALA A 74 -13.20 -2.70 -14.41
N PRO A 75 -14.36 -2.82 -13.72
CA PRO A 75 -15.23 -1.69 -13.41
C PRO A 75 -14.51 -0.57 -12.67
N GLU A 76 -14.92 0.69 -12.90
CA GLU A 76 -14.24 1.91 -12.39
C GLU A 76 -14.03 1.89 -10.86
N ASN A 77 -15.00 1.40 -10.10
CA ASN A 77 -15.02 1.51 -8.64
C ASN A 77 -14.74 0.18 -7.92
N MET A 78 -14.14 -0.80 -8.60
CA MET A 78 -13.77 -2.08 -7.99
C MET A 78 -12.25 -2.19 -7.84
N PRO A 79 -11.71 -2.12 -6.61
CA PRO A 79 -10.30 -2.35 -6.36
C PRO A 79 -9.98 -3.85 -6.40
N TYR A 80 -8.85 -4.18 -7.00
CA TYR A 80 -8.30 -5.54 -7.02
C TYR A 80 -6.85 -5.52 -6.56
N THR A 81 -6.49 -6.50 -5.73
CA THR A 81 -5.08 -6.75 -5.40
C THR A 81 -4.41 -7.54 -6.52
N LYS A 82 -3.09 -7.47 -6.58
CA LYS A 82 -2.29 -8.30 -7.51
C LYS A 82 -2.62 -9.78 -7.37
N GLN A 83 -2.70 -10.29 -6.13
CA GLN A 83 -3.02 -11.69 -5.85
C GLN A 83 -4.40 -12.09 -6.38
N GLN A 84 -5.42 -11.25 -6.21
CA GLN A 84 -6.76 -11.53 -6.75
C GLN A 84 -6.75 -11.63 -8.28
N ILE A 85 -5.99 -10.75 -8.95
CA ILE A 85 -5.85 -10.82 -10.41
C ILE A 85 -5.13 -12.11 -10.81
N GLU A 86 -4.01 -12.45 -10.16
CA GLU A 86 -3.25 -13.68 -10.43
C GLU A 86 -4.13 -14.92 -10.27
N GLU A 87 -4.97 -14.99 -9.22
CA GLU A 87 -5.91 -16.10 -9.01
C GLU A 87 -6.98 -16.19 -10.12
N MET A 88 -7.55 -15.04 -10.54
CA MET A 88 -8.61 -15.00 -11.56
C MET A 88 -8.11 -15.39 -12.96
N VAL A 89 -6.87 -15.09 -13.31
CA VAL A 89 -6.29 -15.38 -14.63
C VAL A 89 -5.46 -16.66 -14.65
N TYR A 90 -5.25 -17.31 -13.48
CA TYR A 90 -4.41 -18.50 -13.33
C TYR A 90 -4.80 -19.64 -14.27
N PHE A 91 -6.09 -19.78 -14.62
CA PHE A 91 -6.60 -20.82 -15.53
C PHE A 91 -5.84 -20.88 -16.85
N GLN A 92 -5.34 -19.76 -17.35
CA GLN A 92 -4.60 -19.62 -18.59
C GLN A 92 -3.12 -19.29 -18.32
N GLU A 93 -2.84 -18.37 -17.37
CA GLU A 93 -1.48 -17.87 -17.14
C GLU A 93 -0.54 -18.90 -16.49
N GLN A 94 -1.06 -19.98 -15.89
CA GLN A 94 -0.25 -21.10 -15.39
C GLN A 94 0.60 -21.80 -16.45
N TYR A 95 0.29 -21.61 -17.74
CA TYR A 95 1.02 -22.20 -18.87
C TYR A 95 2.14 -21.32 -19.42
N TYR A 96 2.33 -20.11 -18.84
CA TYR A 96 3.29 -19.12 -19.29
C TYR A 96 4.21 -18.67 -18.14
N ASP A 97 5.44 -18.25 -18.46
CA ASP A 97 6.28 -17.51 -17.52
C ASP A 97 5.80 -16.04 -17.48
N SER A 98 4.75 -15.79 -16.71
CA SER A 98 4.09 -14.50 -16.66
C SER A 98 4.12 -13.86 -15.28
N PHE A 99 3.96 -12.54 -15.24
CA PHE A 99 3.78 -11.78 -14.00
C PHE A 99 2.82 -10.61 -14.20
N VAL A 100 2.10 -10.25 -13.13
CA VAL A 100 1.14 -9.14 -13.13
C VAL A 100 1.84 -7.86 -12.69
N GLN A 101 1.75 -6.81 -13.49
CA GLN A 101 2.14 -5.43 -13.15
C GLN A 101 0.88 -4.59 -12.94
N MET A 102 0.67 -4.08 -11.73
CA MET A 102 -0.43 -3.17 -11.42
C MET A 102 -0.15 -1.77 -11.97
N LEU A 103 -1.14 -1.15 -12.63
CA LEU A 103 -0.94 0.19 -13.24
C LEU A 103 -1.05 1.35 -12.24
N ASN A 104 -1.76 1.15 -11.15
CA ASN A 104 -1.88 2.13 -10.07
C ASN A 104 -1.10 1.66 -8.82
N GLU A 105 -0.06 0.87 -9.02
CA GLU A 105 0.77 0.42 -7.93
C GLU A 105 1.65 1.57 -7.45
N GLU A 106 1.76 1.71 -6.13
CA GLU A 106 2.73 2.62 -5.53
C GLU A 106 4.13 2.24 -5.98
N MET A 107 4.83 3.22 -6.53
CA MET A 107 6.23 3.09 -6.92
C MET A 107 7.10 3.81 -5.91
N TRP A 108 8.17 3.18 -5.49
CA TRP A 108 9.15 3.72 -4.55
C TRP A 108 10.49 3.96 -5.24
N ASP A 109 11.21 4.99 -4.84
CA ASP A 109 12.61 5.11 -5.25
C ASP A 109 13.42 4.01 -4.55
N ALA A 110 14.15 3.20 -5.33
CA ALA A 110 15.13 2.27 -4.78
C ALA A 110 16.32 3.06 -4.24
N CYS A 111 16.78 2.73 -3.03
CA CYS A 111 17.95 3.34 -2.41
C CYS A 111 18.86 2.30 -1.75
N ASP A 112 20.08 2.69 -1.40
CA ASP A 112 20.97 1.91 -0.55
C ASP A 112 20.65 2.15 0.95
N ALA A 113 21.37 1.50 1.84
CA ALA A 113 21.15 1.62 3.30
C ALA A 113 21.49 3.01 3.88
N TRP A 114 22.11 3.89 3.10
CA TRP A 114 22.41 5.29 3.43
C TRP A 114 21.47 6.27 2.72
N GLU A 115 20.36 5.73 2.16
CA GLU A 115 19.33 6.49 1.43
C GLU A 115 19.84 7.15 0.12
N ASN A 116 20.97 6.71 -0.42
CA ASN A 116 21.37 7.15 -1.76
C ASN A 116 20.48 6.48 -2.80
N LYS A 117 19.81 7.28 -3.64
CA LYS A 117 18.93 6.77 -4.71
C LYS A 117 19.75 5.98 -5.73
N LEU A 118 19.29 4.78 -6.07
CA LEU A 118 19.93 3.89 -7.04
C LEU A 118 19.55 4.19 -8.50
N GLY A 119 18.70 5.20 -8.74
CA GLY A 119 18.33 5.67 -10.06
C GLY A 119 17.23 4.88 -10.76
N TYR A 120 16.56 3.93 -10.05
CA TYR A 120 15.41 3.21 -10.55
C TYR A 120 14.31 3.12 -9.47
N LYS A 121 13.09 2.76 -9.90
CA LYS A 121 11.94 2.62 -9.03
C LYS A 121 11.57 1.15 -8.87
N VAL A 122 11.00 0.82 -7.71
CA VAL A 122 10.49 -0.51 -7.40
C VAL A 122 9.00 -0.42 -7.05
N PRO A 123 8.18 -1.34 -7.56
CA PRO A 123 6.77 -1.38 -7.23
C PRO A 123 6.56 -1.97 -5.82
N ARG A 124 5.50 -1.53 -5.13
CA ARG A 124 5.12 -2.01 -3.78
C ARG A 124 4.97 -3.54 -3.72
N SER A 125 4.51 -4.18 -4.79
CA SER A 125 4.39 -5.65 -4.87
C SER A 125 5.73 -6.37 -4.68
N MET A 126 6.85 -5.71 -4.97
CA MET A 126 8.20 -6.26 -4.79
C MET A 126 8.77 -6.04 -3.38
N ALA A 127 8.06 -5.43 -2.45
CA ALA A 127 8.54 -5.13 -1.09
C ALA A 127 9.20 -6.32 -0.37
N LYS A 128 8.68 -7.55 -0.59
CA LYS A 128 9.21 -8.78 0.02
C LYS A 128 10.32 -9.46 -0.77
N SER A 129 10.64 -8.97 -1.96
CA SER A 129 11.59 -9.57 -2.91
C SER A 129 12.64 -8.56 -3.40
N LEU A 130 12.86 -7.49 -2.64
CA LEU A 130 13.95 -6.56 -2.92
C LEU A 130 15.29 -7.29 -2.84
N ALA A 131 16.20 -6.98 -3.76
CA ALA A 131 17.55 -7.53 -3.76
C ALA A 131 18.35 -7.08 -2.54
N ASP A 132 19.36 -7.85 -2.15
CA ASP A 132 20.27 -7.47 -1.08
C ASP A 132 20.91 -6.10 -1.36
N GLY A 133 20.90 -5.24 -0.34
CA GLY A 133 21.40 -3.88 -0.45
C GLY A 133 20.43 -2.86 -1.08
N VAL A 134 19.24 -3.29 -1.50
CA VAL A 134 18.17 -2.41 -2.00
C VAL A 134 17.15 -2.16 -0.90
N PHE A 135 16.83 -0.90 -0.66
CA PHE A 135 15.90 -0.43 0.36
C PHE A 135 14.86 0.51 -0.25
N HIS A 136 13.77 0.71 0.49
CA HIS A 136 12.81 1.78 0.28
C HIS A 136 12.58 2.54 1.58
N VAL A 137 12.05 3.76 1.51
CA VAL A 137 11.83 4.60 2.69
C VAL A 137 10.41 4.43 3.21
N VAL A 138 10.28 4.35 4.53
CA VAL A 138 9.02 4.22 5.27
C VAL A 138 8.96 5.30 6.33
N VAL A 139 7.81 5.93 6.49
CA VAL A 139 7.57 6.95 7.50
C VAL A 139 6.63 6.46 8.59
N MET A 140 6.81 6.96 9.81
CA MET A 140 5.95 6.73 10.96
C MET A 140 5.70 8.04 11.68
N ILE A 141 4.45 8.30 12.05
CA ILE A 141 4.03 9.56 12.66
C ILE A 141 3.34 9.29 14.01
N TYR A 142 3.96 9.71 15.09
CA TYR A 142 3.34 9.78 16.40
C TYR A 142 2.55 11.10 16.48
N THR A 143 1.25 11.03 16.17
CA THR A 143 0.37 12.20 16.29
C THR A 143 -0.08 12.33 17.74
N VAL A 144 0.25 13.46 18.36
CA VAL A 144 -0.06 13.73 19.76
C VAL A 144 -0.85 15.03 19.92
N THR A 145 -1.76 15.06 20.86
CA THR A 145 -2.49 16.29 21.19
C THR A 145 -1.72 17.11 22.23
N THR A 146 -2.00 18.40 22.29
CA THR A 146 -1.43 19.31 23.29
C THR A 146 -1.78 18.89 24.73
N ASP A 147 -2.88 18.14 24.93
CA ASP A 147 -3.25 17.57 26.24
C ASP A 147 -2.67 16.14 26.49
N GLY A 148 -1.68 15.72 25.69
CA GLY A 148 -0.89 14.51 25.96
C GLY A 148 -1.47 13.18 25.50
N ARG A 149 -2.48 13.17 24.64
CA ARG A 149 -3.03 11.94 24.04
C ARG A 149 -2.32 11.58 22.75
N VAL A 150 -2.18 10.29 22.49
CA VAL A 150 -1.56 9.72 21.29
C VAL A 150 -2.65 9.13 20.40
N LEU A 151 -2.62 9.45 19.10
CA LEU A 151 -3.50 8.84 18.11
C LEU A 151 -3.00 7.43 17.75
N VAL A 152 -3.92 6.48 17.73
CA VAL A 152 -3.71 5.16 17.13
C VAL A 152 -4.86 4.84 16.19
N THR A 153 -4.56 4.15 15.11
CA THR A 153 -5.53 3.69 14.11
C THR A 153 -5.61 2.16 14.11
N GLN A 154 -6.75 1.62 13.70
CA GLN A 154 -6.96 0.17 13.61
C GLN A 154 -7.04 -0.25 12.16
N ARG A 155 -6.17 -1.17 11.76
CA ARG A 155 -6.08 -1.72 10.40
C ARG A 155 -7.36 -2.44 9.99
N SER A 156 -7.74 -2.30 8.72
CA SER A 156 -8.87 -3.03 8.15
C SER A 156 -8.59 -4.54 8.08
N GLN A 157 -9.65 -5.32 7.87
CA GLN A 157 -9.57 -6.79 7.76
C GLN A 157 -8.76 -7.25 6.55
N ASN A 158 -8.63 -6.40 5.52
CA ASN A 158 -7.97 -6.73 4.25
C ASN A 158 -6.46 -6.41 4.24
N LYS A 159 -5.96 -5.78 5.30
CA LYS A 159 -4.51 -5.45 5.43
C LYS A 159 -3.71 -6.59 6.07
N THR A 160 -2.40 -6.58 5.85
CA THR A 160 -1.46 -7.39 6.65
C THR A 160 -1.61 -7.04 8.12
N ASN A 161 -1.59 -8.00 9.03
CA ASN A 161 -1.91 -7.84 10.46
C ASN A 161 -3.31 -7.23 10.67
N PRO A 162 -4.39 -7.89 10.21
CA PRO A 162 -5.73 -7.35 10.27
C PRO A 162 -6.15 -7.06 11.70
N LEU A 163 -6.95 -5.99 11.88
CA LEU A 163 -7.56 -5.56 13.15
C LEU A 163 -6.56 -5.15 14.24
N LYS A 164 -5.27 -5.15 13.98
CA LYS A 164 -4.27 -4.65 14.93
C LYS A 164 -4.23 -3.12 14.91
N TRP A 165 -3.79 -2.57 16.02
CA TRP A 165 -3.56 -1.14 16.20
C TRP A 165 -2.16 -0.76 15.76
N GLU A 166 -2.01 0.46 15.26
CA GLU A 166 -0.76 1.01 14.77
C GLU A 166 -0.72 2.54 14.98
N VAL A 167 0.44 3.14 14.82
CA VAL A 167 0.56 4.57 14.55
C VAL A 167 0.46 4.80 13.04
N THR A 168 0.09 6.01 12.62
CA THR A 168 0.01 6.37 11.20
C THR A 168 1.37 6.19 10.52
N GLY A 169 1.38 5.62 9.32
CA GLY A 169 2.61 5.50 8.54
C GLY A 169 2.47 4.65 7.30
N GLY A 170 3.45 4.80 6.41
CA GLY A 170 3.50 4.06 5.15
C GLY A 170 4.79 4.30 4.39
N SER A 171 4.87 3.76 3.19
CA SER A 171 6.03 3.95 2.31
C SER A 171 5.91 5.28 1.57
N ILE A 172 7.00 6.01 1.43
CA ILE A 172 6.99 7.22 0.60
C ILE A 172 6.94 6.85 -0.88
N LEU A 173 6.26 7.66 -1.67
CA LEU A 173 6.19 7.48 -3.11
C LEU A 173 7.49 7.94 -3.79
N ALA A 174 7.76 7.40 -4.95
CA ALA A 174 8.93 7.80 -5.73
C ALA A 174 8.90 9.30 -6.05
N GLY A 175 9.94 9.99 -5.63
CA GLY A 175 10.09 11.44 -5.79
C GLY A 175 9.74 12.25 -4.55
N GLU A 176 9.04 11.66 -3.56
CA GLU A 176 8.77 12.33 -2.29
C GLU A 176 10.02 12.39 -1.40
N THR A 177 10.08 13.40 -0.57
CA THR A 177 10.92 13.43 0.63
C THR A 177 10.23 12.67 1.78
N PRO A 178 10.95 12.20 2.81
CA PRO A 178 10.32 11.55 3.96
C PRO A 178 9.25 12.41 4.66
N GLN A 179 9.45 13.74 4.74
CA GLN A 179 8.47 14.66 5.32
C GLN A 179 7.22 14.80 4.45
N GLU A 180 7.36 14.87 3.11
CA GLU A 180 6.22 14.93 2.19
C GLU A 180 5.40 13.64 2.28
N GLY A 181 6.05 12.47 2.27
CA GLY A 181 5.38 11.19 2.47
C GLY A 181 4.66 11.11 3.82
N ALA A 182 5.28 11.61 4.90
CA ALA A 182 4.67 11.62 6.22
C ALA A 182 3.39 12.48 6.29
N VAL A 183 3.38 13.69 5.73
CA VAL A 183 2.16 14.53 5.71
C VAL A 183 1.08 13.94 4.81
N ARG A 184 1.44 13.29 3.69
CA ARG A 184 0.50 12.59 2.83
C ARG A 184 -0.16 11.42 3.57
N GLU A 185 0.62 10.51 4.16
CA GLU A 185 0.11 9.37 4.92
C GLU A 185 -0.79 9.82 6.08
N LEU A 186 -0.38 10.86 6.83
CA LEU A 186 -1.20 11.44 7.88
C LEU A 186 -2.55 11.92 7.36
N SER A 187 -2.56 12.62 6.23
CA SER A 187 -3.78 13.12 5.60
C SER A 187 -4.65 12.00 5.04
N GLU A 188 -4.06 11.01 4.37
CA GLU A 188 -4.80 9.89 3.75
C GLU A 188 -5.45 9.01 4.81
N GLU A 189 -4.71 8.55 5.82
CA GLU A 189 -5.22 7.62 6.82
C GLU A 189 -6.14 8.26 7.87
N THR A 190 -5.94 9.56 8.16
CA THR A 190 -6.62 10.23 9.29
C THR A 190 -7.38 11.50 8.94
N GLY A 191 -7.24 12.02 7.72
CA GLY A 191 -7.81 13.30 7.31
C GLY A 191 -7.15 14.53 7.97
N ILE A 192 -6.11 14.33 8.79
CA ILE A 192 -5.39 15.41 9.46
C ILE A 192 -4.42 16.06 8.48
N THR A 193 -4.54 17.36 8.28
CA THR A 193 -3.66 18.13 7.40
C THR A 193 -2.54 18.77 8.21
N ALA A 194 -1.30 18.54 7.81
CA ALA A 194 -0.08 19.12 8.40
C ALA A 194 0.81 19.72 7.31
N GLN A 195 1.76 20.56 7.70
CA GLN A 195 2.86 20.99 6.84
C GLN A 195 4.11 20.19 7.20
N THR A 196 5.03 20.05 6.26
CA THR A 196 6.33 19.36 6.52
C THR A 196 7.12 20.01 7.65
N SER A 197 6.99 21.35 7.82
CA SER A 197 7.59 22.11 8.92
C SER A 197 7.02 21.81 10.30
N ASP A 198 5.82 21.21 10.38
CA ASP A 198 5.16 20.88 11.66
C ASP A 198 5.66 19.53 12.20
N LEU A 199 6.39 18.77 11.39
CA LEU A 199 6.94 17.47 11.77
C LEU A 199 8.25 17.63 12.51
N VAL A 200 8.36 16.99 13.65
CA VAL A 200 9.59 16.92 14.43
C VAL A 200 10.18 15.52 14.33
N GLN A 201 11.38 15.42 13.73
CA GLN A 201 12.05 14.12 13.57
C GLN A 201 12.42 13.53 14.92
N LEU A 202 12.16 12.23 15.09
CA LEU A 202 12.50 11.44 16.28
C LEU A 202 13.78 10.65 16.06
N TYR A 203 13.76 9.76 15.08
CA TYR A 203 14.88 8.89 14.72
C TYR A 203 14.76 8.44 13.26
N GLU A 204 15.88 7.96 12.74
CA GLU A 204 15.96 7.26 11.45
C GLU A 204 16.89 6.05 11.60
N TYR A 205 16.62 4.98 10.88
CA TYR A 205 17.52 3.83 10.80
C TYR A 205 17.14 2.89 9.64
N ALA A 206 18.12 2.12 9.14
CA ALA A 206 17.92 1.08 8.16
C ALA A 206 17.63 -0.28 8.83
N ASP A 207 16.49 -0.89 8.50
CA ASP A 207 16.17 -2.28 8.87
C ASP A 207 16.54 -3.21 7.70
N TYR A 208 17.67 -3.87 7.82
CA TYR A 208 18.21 -4.79 6.81
C TYR A 208 17.33 -6.04 6.62
N ARG A 209 16.54 -6.44 7.62
CA ARG A 209 15.65 -7.61 7.52
C ARG A 209 14.39 -7.29 6.70
N ARG A 210 13.99 -6.02 6.68
CA ARG A 210 12.79 -5.56 5.99
C ARG A 210 13.11 -4.76 4.74
N HIS A 211 14.40 -4.55 4.43
CA HIS A 211 14.84 -3.71 3.33
C HIS A 211 14.20 -2.31 3.35
N SER A 212 14.07 -1.73 4.55
CA SER A 212 13.37 -0.47 4.77
C SER A 212 14.21 0.50 5.57
N ILE A 213 14.18 1.78 5.19
CA ILE A 213 14.73 2.88 5.98
C ILE A 213 13.56 3.60 6.63
N TYR A 214 13.56 3.64 7.95
CA TYR A 214 12.47 4.24 8.73
C TYR A 214 12.83 5.67 9.15
N HIS A 215 11.96 6.63 8.78
CA HIS A 215 11.94 7.98 9.34
C HIS A 215 10.74 8.12 10.25
N SER A 216 10.99 8.46 11.50
CA SER A 216 9.94 8.62 12.50
C SER A 216 9.79 10.07 12.92
N TYR A 217 8.55 10.52 13.04
CA TYR A 217 8.19 11.90 13.35
C TYR A 217 7.20 12.01 14.50
N VAL A 218 7.20 13.15 15.19
CA VAL A 218 6.08 13.60 16.02
C VAL A 218 5.37 14.74 15.29
N TYR A 219 4.06 14.69 15.29
CA TYR A 219 3.17 15.78 14.91
C TYR A 219 2.29 16.16 16.12
N VAL A 220 2.25 17.46 16.46
CA VAL A 220 1.47 17.95 17.59
C VAL A 220 0.21 18.65 17.07
N THR A 221 -0.95 18.29 17.61
CA THR A 221 -2.23 18.84 17.21
C THR A 221 -3.11 19.20 18.39
N GLN A 222 -4.30 19.78 18.15
CA GLN A 222 -5.23 20.21 19.18
C GLN A 222 -6.09 19.02 19.70
N PRO A 223 -6.58 19.07 20.96
CA PRO A 223 -7.40 18.01 21.56
C PRO A 223 -8.71 17.71 20.83
N ASP A 224 -9.26 18.67 20.09
CA ASP A 224 -10.52 18.58 19.34
C ASP A 224 -10.31 18.27 17.85
N THR A 225 -9.08 17.89 17.45
CA THR A 225 -8.77 17.54 16.07
C THR A 225 -9.63 16.38 15.61
N LYS A 226 -10.34 16.60 14.51
CA LYS A 226 -11.22 15.60 13.90
C LYS A 226 -10.39 14.63 13.08
N VAL A 227 -10.72 13.34 13.22
CA VAL A 227 -10.14 12.26 12.43
C VAL A 227 -11.19 11.75 11.45
N THR A 228 -10.82 11.67 10.18
CA THR A 228 -11.61 11.06 9.10
C THR A 228 -10.82 9.88 8.55
N LEU A 229 -11.32 8.67 8.75
CA LEU A 229 -10.60 7.46 8.36
C LEU A 229 -10.69 7.20 6.86
N GLN A 230 -9.61 6.68 6.30
CA GLN A 230 -9.56 6.21 4.92
C GLN A 230 -10.35 4.91 4.78
N GLU A 231 -11.37 4.92 3.91
CA GLU A 231 -12.19 3.74 3.63
C GLU A 231 -11.35 2.58 3.06
N GLY A 232 -11.57 1.39 3.59
CA GLY A 232 -10.85 0.16 3.15
C GLY A 232 -9.48 -0.04 3.79
N GLU A 233 -8.86 1.00 4.33
CA GLU A 233 -7.52 0.94 4.96
C GLU A 233 -7.60 0.92 6.48
N THR A 234 -8.41 1.80 7.06
CA THR A 234 -8.50 2.04 8.50
C THR A 234 -9.95 1.89 8.98
N MET A 235 -10.19 1.11 10.03
CA MET A 235 -11.54 0.81 10.54
C MET A 235 -11.95 1.68 11.72
N ASN A 236 -10.99 2.07 12.56
CA ASN A 236 -11.26 2.76 13.81
C ASN A 236 -10.04 3.60 14.21
N TYR A 237 -10.24 4.53 15.14
CA TYR A 237 -9.15 5.28 15.78
C TYR A 237 -9.43 5.50 17.26
N ARG A 238 -8.38 5.79 18.03
CA ARG A 238 -8.46 6.18 19.44
C ARG A 238 -7.43 7.26 19.75
N TRP A 239 -7.82 8.17 20.61
CA TRP A 239 -6.92 9.05 21.33
C TRP A 239 -6.68 8.46 22.72
N LEU A 240 -5.47 8.02 23.00
CA LEU A 240 -5.09 7.33 24.23
C LEU A 240 -4.18 8.20 25.07
N SER A 241 -4.34 8.19 26.40
CA SER A 241 -3.30 8.70 27.27
C SER A 241 -1.98 7.95 26.99
N TYR A 242 -0.85 8.56 27.29
CA TYR A 242 0.44 7.90 27.04
C TYR A 242 0.55 6.54 27.73
N LYS A 243 0.02 6.41 28.94
CA LYS A 243 -0.03 5.13 29.67
C LYS A 243 -0.84 4.07 28.91
N GLU A 244 -2.05 4.40 28.48
CA GLU A 244 -2.90 3.48 27.69
C GLU A 244 -2.26 3.13 26.34
N PHE A 245 -1.56 4.07 25.72
CA PHE A 245 -0.82 3.85 24.49
C PHE A 245 0.29 2.80 24.71
N VAL A 246 1.11 2.95 25.76
CA VAL A 246 2.16 1.98 26.10
C VAL A 246 1.56 0.59 26.40
N GLU A 247 0.49 0.51 27.19
CA GLU A 247 -0.21 -0.74 27.48
C GLU A 247 -0.74 -1.41 26.19
N LEU A 248 -1.24 -0.62 25.24
CA LEU A 248 -1.68 -1.13 23.94
C LEU A 248 -0.52 -1.63 23.11
N VAL A 249 0.58 -0.86 23.01
CA VAL A 249 1.80 -1.26 22.29
C VAL A 249 2.37 -2.56 22.82
N GLU A 250 2.41 -2.74 24.14
CA GLU A 250 2.93 -3.95 24.80
C GLU A 250 1.99 -5.17 24.69
N SER A 251 0.77 -4.99 24.15
CA SER A 251 -0.20 -6.06 23.94
C SER A 251 -0.05 -6.75 22.57
N ASP A 252 -0.66 -7.92 22.43
CA ASP A 252 -0.77 -8.65 21.15
C ASP A 252 -1.70 -7.96 20.13
N ARG A 253 -2.39 -6.89 20.53
CA ARG A 253 -3.31 -6.11 19.68
C ARG A 253 -2.59 -5.06 18.83
N PHE A 254 -1.32 -4.79 19.06
CA PHE A 254 -0.53 -3.85 18.27
C PHE A 254 0.22 -4.54 17.12
N VAL A 255 0.57 -3.82 16.06
CA VAL A 255 1.34 -4.36 14.94
C VAL A 255 2.74 -4.78 15.44
N PRO A 256 3.14 -6.07 15.31
CA PRO A 256 4.36 -6.56 15.95
C PRO A 256 5.63 -5.85 15.52
N SER A 257 5.74 -5.46 14.24
CA SER A 257 6.90 -4.74 13.73
C SER A 257 6.99 -3.31 14.28
N GLU A 258 5.87 -2.67 14.57
CA GLU A 258 5.85 -1.34 15.18
C GLU A 258 6.09 -1.41 16.68
N GLN A 259 5.56 -2.43 17.34
CA GLN A 259 5.88 -2.74 18.73
C GLN A 259 7.39 -2.88 18.91
N GLU A 260 8.06 -3.68 18.07
CA GLU A 260 9.52 -3.86 18.08
C GLU A 260 10.24 -2.51 17.94
N ARG A 261 9.82 -1.68 16.98
CA ARG A 261 10.42 -0.35 16.74
C ARG A 261 10.21 0.61 17.91
N PHE A 262 8.98 0.65 18.44
CA PHE A 262 8.69 1.46 19.63
C PHE A 262 9.55 1.04 20.80
N CYS A 263 9.61 -0.24 21.15
CA CYS A 263 10.39 -0.74 22.29
C CYS A 263 11.88 -0.44 22.13
N THR A 264 12.43 -0.58 20.91
CA THR A 264 13.84 -0.27 20.62
C THR A 264 14.16 1.21 20.78
N ASN A 265 13.25 2.10 20.37
CA ASN A 265 13.47 3.55 20.33
C ASN A 265 12.76 4.30 21.47
N ARG A 266 12.16 3.58 22.43
CA ARG A 266 11.29 4.14 23.47
C ARG A 266 11.90 5.33 24.18
N ALA A 267 13.16 5.25 24.62
CA ALA A 267 13.83 6.33 25.33
C ALA A 267 13.96 7.62 24.50
N ILE A 268 14.16 7.49 23.17
CA ILE A 268 14.23 8.65 22.26
C ILE A 268 12.84 9.26 22.09
N ILE A 269 11.83 8.42 21.90
CA ILE A 269 10.43 8.83 21.74
C ILE A 269 9.96 9.55 23.01
N GLU A 270 10.13 8.94 24.19
CA GLU A 270 9.74 9.53 25.47
C GLU A 270 10.46 10.85 25.74
N LYS A 271 11.77 10.90 25.55
CA LYS A 271 12.54 12.15 25.72
C LYS A 271 11.99 13.28 24.85
N LYS A 272 11.61 12.96 23.62
CA LYS A 272 11.09 13.97 22.68
C LYS A 272 9.67 14.39 23.05
N LEU A 273 8.79 13.44 23.36
CA LEU A 273 7.43 13.73 23.83
C LEU A 273 7.46 14.60 25.08
N MET A 274 8.30 14.27 26.08
CA MET A 274 8.49 15.07 27.29
C MET A 274 9.06 16.48 27.02
N SER A 275 9.67 16.73 25.86
CA SER A 275 10.16 18.08 25.51
C SER A 275 9.06 18.97 24.94
N ILE A 276 7.91 18.41 24.55
CA ILE A 276 6.74 19.15 24.16
C ILE A 276 6.12 19.73 25.43
N LYS A 277 6.13 21.06 25.57
CA LYS A 277 5.91 21.79 26.80
C LYS A 277 4.63 21.42 27.57
N GLU A 278 3.57 21.05 26.86
CA GLU A 278 2.27 20.70 27.41
C GLU A 278 2.15 19.22 27.79
N PHE A 279 2.94 18.35 27.17
CA PHE A 279 3.01 16.92 27.51
C PHE A 279 3.66 16.67 28.90
N LYS A 280 4.47 17.63 29.35
CA LYS A 280 5.23 17.54 30.60
C LYS A 280 4.36 17.73 31.85
N GLU A 281 3.30 18.55 31.74
CA GLU A 281 2.42 18.87 32.87
C GLU A 281 1.45 17.71 33.24
N MET A 282 1.30 16.71 32.37
CA MET A 282 0.37 15.57 32.56
C MET A 282 1.07 14.27 32.98
N SER A 283 2.39 14.17 32.85
CA SER A 283 3.13 12.95 33.25
C SER A 283 3.48 12.90 34.74
N ASP A 284 3.21 13.99 35.48
CA ASP A 284 3.47 14.10 36.92
C ASP A 284 2.19 13.82 37.77
N ILE A 285 1.11 13.30 37.15
CA ILE A 285 -0.10 12.82 37.81
C ILE A 285 -0.22 11.29 37.63
#